data_f46ccb0751d35e75a0a938fccb0f9e6e
#
_entry.id   f46ccb0751d35e75a0a938fccb0f9e6e
#
_cell.length_a   1.000
_cell.length_b   1.000
_cell.length_c   1.000
_cell.angle_alpha   90.00
_cell.angle_beta   90.00
_cell.angle_gamma   90.00
#
_symmetry.space_group_name_H-M   'P 1'
#
loop_
_entity.id
_entity.type
_entity.pdbx_description
1 polymer ?
#
loop_
_entity_poly.entity_id
_entity_poly.type
_entity_poly.pdbx_seq_one_letter_code
_entity_poly.pdbx_strand_id
1 'polypeptide(L)'
;NLNYFTERKGGESVSVGESNNYEIVKLDNEKIIIGNYLANALTDYQFRDFLTDSLNYSLQTFNVKLRKTDYLSGFLRYEKYTRRDIHKILNWPKEPNHLNIGGYKSSDDKENCPIFVTYKKSEDIADTIKYEDEFINNVTLQWFSKPGRTLKSNDIDEIINSETTNMRLLLFLKKNDNEGIESYFLGDLTVDKETLEEIFDKGK
;
A
#
# COMPACT_ATOMS: atom_id res chain seq x y z
N ASN A 1 4.90 -11.38 2.85
CA ASN A 1 6.30 -11.55 2.52
C ASN A 1 7.10 -11.88 3.79
N LEU A 2 7.50 -13.16 3.96
CA LEU A 2 8.21 -13.65 5.15
C LEU A 2 9.64 -13.07 5.28
N ASN A 3 10.22 -12.57 4.20
CA ASN A 3 11.56 -11.98 4.19
C ASN A 3 11.56 -10.46 4.49
N TYR A 4 10.38 -9.87 4.71
CA TYR A 4 10.24 -8.45 4.93
C TYR A 4 10.32 -8.11 6.43
N PHE A 5 11.53 -8.08 6.95
CA PHE A 5 11.81 -7.61 8.31
C PHE A 5 12.43 -6.23 8.29
N THR A 6 12.02 -5.38 9.21
CA THR A 6 12.66 -4.09 9.44
C THR A 6 13.32 -4.09 10.81
N GLU A 7 14.61 -3.78 10.86
CA GLU A 7 15.37 -3.52 12.07
C GLU A 7 15.54 -2.01 12.27
N ARG A 8 15.28 -1.50 13.48
CA ARG A 8 15.57 -0.10 13.80
C ARG A 8 16.99 0.00 14.37
N LYS A 9 17.88 0.62 13.62
CA LYS A 9 19.21 1.04 14.10
C LYS A 9 19.31 2.57 14.04
N GLY A 10 19.51 3.20 15.19
CA GLY A 10 19.77 4.65 15.26
C GLY A 10 18.65 5.54 14.72
N GLY A 11 17.38 5.10 14.76
CA GLY A 11 16.22 5.85 14.24
C GLY A 11 15.89 5.61 12.78
N GLU A 12 16.72 4.90 12.03
CA GLU A 12 16.46 4.48 10.65
C GLU A 12 15.88 3.06 10.60
N SER A 13 14.90 2.86 9.74
CA SER A 13 14.38 1.52 9.44
C SER A 13 15.22 0.90 8.35
N VAL A 14 15.92 -0.17 8.65
CA VAL A 14 16.69 -0.94 7.67
C VAL A 14 15.93 -2.21 7.35
N SER A 15 15.73 -2.50 6.07
CA SER A 15 15.21 -3.79 5.62
C SER A 15 16.25 -4.87 5.86
N VAL A 16 15.95 -5.83 6.74
CA VAL A 16 16.89 -6.93 7.09
C VAL A 16 17.17 -7.81 5.88
N GLY A 17 16.26 -7.91 4.92
CA GLY A 17 16.46 -8.68 3.69
C GLY A 17 17.57 -8.15 2.77
N GLU A 18 17.88 -6.84 2.84
CA GLU A 18 18.95 -6.24 2.01
C GLU A 18 20.32 -6.22 2.71
N SER A 19 20.35 -6.14 4.04
CA SER A 19 21.60 -5.87 4.77
C SER A 19 22.38 -7.13 5.18
N ASN A 20 21.75 -8.31 5.29
CA ASN A 20 22.41 -9.46 5.92
C ASN A 20 22.29 -10.79 5.17
N ASN A 21 21.78 -10.85 3.93
CA ASN A 21 21.62 -12.10 3.15
C ASN A 21 20.87 -13.24 3.89
N TYR A 22 20.00 -12.92 4.85
CA TYR A 22 19.17 -13.92 5.50
C TYR A 22 17.99 -14.29 4.62
N GLU A 23 18.20 -15.23 3.73
CA GLU A 23 17.12 -15.83 2.98
C GLU A 23 16.31 -16.74 3.93
N ILE A 24 15.13 -16.26 4.37
CA ILE A 24 14.23 -17.05 5.23
C ILE A 24 13.49 -18.07 4.39
N VAL A 25 12.90 -17.61 3.29
CA VAL A 25 12.25 -18.45 2.27
C VAL A 25 12.54 -17.89 0.87
N LYS A 26 12.62 -18.77 -0.11
CA LYS A 26 12.72 -18.45 -1.52
C LYS A 26 11.58 -19.09 -2.28
N LEU A 27 11.04 -18.40 -3.26
CA LEU A 27 10.11 -18.97 -4.22
C LEU A 27 10.90 -19.34 -5.49
N ASP A 28 10.88 -20.60 -5.85
CA ASP A 28 11.51 -21.13 -7.07
C ASP A 28 10.54 -22.07 -7.78
N ASN A 29 10.14 -21.71 -9.00
CA ASN A 29 9.20 -22.50 -9.82
C ASN A 29 7.96 -22.97 -9.03
N GLU A 30 7.27 -22.05 -8.36
CA GLU A 30 6.08 -22.31 -7.51
C GLU A 30 6.36 -23.13 -6.23
N LYS A 31 7.62 -23.47 -5.95
CA LYS A 31 8.02 -24.16 -4.71
C LYS A 31 8.61 -23.18 -3.72
N ILE A 32 8.21 -23.34 -2.45
CA ILE A 32 8.81 -22.61 -1.35
C ILE A 32 10.04 -23.41 -0.87
N ILE A 33 11.22 -22.79 -0.99
CA ILE A 33 12.47 -23.32 -0.46
C ILE A 33 12.72 -22.64 0.88
N ILE A 34 12.93 -23.43 1.91
CA ILE A 34 13.25 -22.92 3.26
C ILE A 34 14.75 -22.61 3.32
N GLY A 35 15.09 -21.37 3.64
CA GLY A 35 16.48 -20.95 3.86
C GLY A 35 17.08 -21.52 5.15
N ASN A 36 18.41 -21.56 5.22
CA ASN A 36 19.14 -22.16 6.34
C ASN A 36 18.79 -21.53 7.70
N TYR A 37 18.52 -20.23 7.72
CA TYR A 37 18.14 -19.54 8.96
C TYR A 37 16.83 -20.07 9.53
N LEU A 38 15.80 -20.19 8.70
CA LEU A 38 14.51 -20.75 9.11
C LEU A 38 14.62 -22.25 9.41
N ALA A 39 15.39 -22.99 8.61
CA ALA A 39 15.62 -24.42 8.85
C ALA A 39 16.24 -24.66 10.24
N ASN A 40 17.23 -23.86 10.62
CA ASN A 40 17.84 -23.93 11.95
C ASN A 40 16.84 -23.53 13.06
N ALA A 41 16.06 -22.50 12.88
CA ALA A 41 15.04 -22.09 13.86
C ALA A 41 13.96 -23.16 14.06
N LEU A 42 13.61 -23.91 13.02
CA LEU A 42 12.62 -25.01 13.06
C LEU A 42 13.13 -26.24 13.84
N THR A 43 14.42 -26.32 14.21
CA THR A 43 14.93 -27.38 15.11
C THR A 43 14.41 -27.20 16.54
N ASP A 44 14.10 -25.97 16.93
CA ASP A 44 13.40 -25.68 18.19
C ASP A 44 11.92 -26.08 18.05
N TYR A 45 11.47 -27.01 18.91
CA TYR A 45 10.11 -27.56 18.84
C TYR A 45 9.04 -26.50 19.17
N GLN A 46 9.31 -25.59 20.12
CA GLN A 46 8.35 -24.56 20.52
C GLN A 46 8.16 -23.55 19.39
N PHE A 47 9.26 -23.08 18.79
CA PHE A 47 9.21 -22.19 17.64
C PHE A 47 8.45 -22.84 16.46
N ARG A 48 8.74 -24.10 16.16
CA ARG A 48 8.07 -24.84 15.10
C ARG A 48 6.56 -24.96 15.36
N ASP A 49 6.15 -25.27 16.59
CA ASP A 49 4.74 -25.42 16.95
C ASP A 49 4.00 -24.09 16.86
N PHE A 50 4.56 -22.99 17.36
CA PHE A 50 3.98 -21.66 17.22
C PHE A 50 3.89 -21.21 15.75
N LEU A 51 4.93 -21.45 14.95
CA LEU A 51 4.90 -21.13 13.53
C LEU A 51 3.83 -21.93 12.80
N THR A 52 3.74 -23.24 13.09
CA THR A 52 2.74 -24.13 12.49
C THR A 52 1.33 -23.69 12.83
N ASP A 53 1.06 -23.36 14.10
CA ASP A 53 -0.24 -22.86 14.55
C ASP A 53 -0.61 -21.54 13.84
N SER A 54 0.33 -20.59 13.77
CA SER A 54 0.16 -19.31 13.07
C SER A 54 -0.13 -19.49 11.57
N LEU A 55 0.55 -20.42 10.91
CA LEU A 55 0.33 -20.74 9.49
C LEU A 55 -1.03 -21.41 9.27
N ASN A 56 -1.42 -22.33 10.16
CA ASN A 56 -2.72 -22.99 10.10
C ASN A 56 -3.86 -21.98 10.30
N TYR A 57 -3.75 -21.08 11.28
CA TYR A 57 -4.72 -19.99 11.48
C TYR A 57 -4.80 -19.09 10.25
N SER A 58 -3.66 -18.71 9.69
CA SER A 58 -3.59 -17.88 8.48
C SER A 58 -4.25 -18.58 7.29
N LEU A 59 -4.01 -19.89 7.12
CA LEU A 59 -4.61 -20.69 6.04
C LEU A 59 -6.13 -20.82 6.21
N GLN A 60 -6.61 -21.04 7.43
CA GLN A 60 -8.05 -21.07 7.72
C GLN A 60 -8.70 -19.71 7.42
N THR A 61 -8.09 -18.63 7.90
CA THR A 61 -8.57 -17.26 7.65
C THR A 61 -8.60 -16.95 6.15
N PHE A 62 -7.55 -17.32 5.42
CA PHE A 62 -7.46 -17.19 3.98
C PHE A 62 -8.61 -17.94 3.27
N ASN A 63 -8.80 -19.22 3.60
CA ASN A 63 -9.84 -20.04 2.99
C ASN A 63 -11.27 -19.50 3.26
N VAL A 64 -11.49 -18.93 4.43
CA VAL A 64 -12.80 -18.31 4.76
C VAL A 64 -12.98 -16.97 4.05
N LYS A 65 -11.96 -16.13 4.02
CA LYS A 65 -12.03 -14.78 3.44
C LYS A 65 -11.98 -14.79 1.91
N LEU A 66 -11.16 -15.64 1.28
CA LEU A 66 -11.03 -15.71 -0.18
C LEU A 66 -12.22 -16.34 -0.90
N ARG A 67 -13.10 -17.01 -0.21
CA ARG A 67 -14.38 -17.45 -0.79
C ARG A 67 -15.36 -16.29 -1.03
N LYS A 68 -15.04 -15.08 -0.55
CA LYS A 68 -15.80 -13.87 -0.82
C LYS A 68 -15.34 -13.28 -2.17
N THR A 69 -16.29 -12.82 -2.95
CA THR A 69 -16.12 -12.30 -4.32
C THR A 69 -15.36 -10.97 -4.40
N ASP A 70 -15.00 -10.35 -3.26
CA ASP A 70 -14.44 -8.99 -3.18
C ASP A 70 -12.91 -8.96 -3.00
N TYR A 71 -12.24 -10.10 -3.24
CA TYR A 71 -10.77 -10.16 -3.18
C TYR A 71 -10.15 -9.69 -4.51
N LEU A 72 -9.35 -8.65 -4.44
CA LEU A 72 -8.64 -8.07 -5.58
C LEU A 72 -7.13 -8.03 -5.29
N SER A 73 -6.36 -8.87 -5.99
CA SER A 73 -4.88 -8.80 -6.03
C SER A 73 -4.18 -8.56 -4.69
N GLY A 74 -4.50 -9.38 -3.70
CA GLY A 74 -3.90 -9.27 -2.36
C GLY A 74 -4.74 -8.54 -1.33
N PHE A 75 -5.78 -7.82 -1.75
CA PHE A 75 -6.63 -7.04 -0.86
C PHE A 75 -8.09 -7.49 -0.89
N LEU A 76 -8.73 -7.49 0.27
CA LEU A 76 -10.17 -7.62 0.40
C LEU A 76 -10.80 -6.24 0.39
N ARG A 77 -11.78 -6.02 -0.50
CA ARG A 77 -12.52 -4.77 -0.54
C ARG A 77 -13.22 -4.52 0.79
N TYR A 78 -13.19 -3.28 1.25
CA TYR A 78 -13.74 -2.79 2.52
C TYR A 78 -13.05 -3.29 3.79
N GLU A 79 -11.95 -4.02 3.70
CA GLU A 79 -11.07 -4.32 4.84
C GLU A 79 -10.04 -3.19 5.03
N LYS A 80 -9.54 -3.08 6.26
CA LYS A 80 -8.56 -2.06 6.65
C LYS A 80 -7.14 -2.57 6.56
N TYR A 81 -6.25 -1.72 6.07
CA TYR A 81 -4.82 -1.99 5.93
C TYR A 81 -4.00 -0.80 6.39
N THR A 82 -2.89 -1.06 7.08
CA THR A 82 -1.88 -0.02 7.32
C THR A 82 -1.07 0.22 6.03
N ARG A 83 -0.48 1.41 5.88
CA ARG A 83 0.42 1.68 4.74
C ARG A 83 1.55 0.65 4.65
N ARG A 84 2.04 0.19 5.80
CA ARG A 84 3.08 -0.84 5.88
C ARG A 84 2.61 -2.17 5.30
N ASP A 85 1.42 -2.61 5.66
CA ASP A 85 0.85 -3.86 5.15
C ASP A 85 0.61 -3.78 3.65
N ILE A 86 0.14 -2.63 3.16
CA ILE A 86 -0.09 -2.39 1.72
C ILE A 86 1.21 -2.59 0.93
N HIS A 87 2.32 -1.96 1.33
CA HIS A 87 3.59 -2.10 0.62
C HIS A 87 4.15 -3.53 0.68
N LYS A 88 3.93 -4.23 1.79
CA LYS A 88 4.30 -5.65 1.92
C LYS A 88 3.47 -6.57 1.03
N ILE A 89 2.15 -6.35 0.97
CA ILE A 89 1.25 -7.11 0.10
C ILE A 89 1.59 -6.88 -1.36
N LEU A 90 1.93 -5.64 -1.73
CA LEU A 90 2.39 -5.27 -3.08
C LEU A 90 3.83 -5.70 -3.37
N ASN A 91 4.49 -6.36 -2.42
CA ASN A 91 5.85 -6.90 -2.54
C ASN A 91 6.92 -5.86 -2.89
N TRP A 92 6.77 -4.63 -2.38
CA TRP A 92 7.78 -3.60 -2.62
C TRP A 92 9.12 -4.00 -1.99
N PRO A 93 10.25 -3.85 -2.71
CA PRO A 93 11.56 -4.27 -2.21
C PRO A 93 12.03 -3.47 -1.00
N LYS A 94 11.59 -2.21 -0.91
CA LYS A 94 11.92 -1.28 0.19
C LYS A 94 10.65 -0.72 0.82
N GLU A 95 10.64 -0.67 2.15
CA GLU A 95 9.59 0.03 2.89
C GLU A 95 9.80 1.55 2.73
N PRO A 96 8.86 2.28 2.10
CA PRO A 96 8.97 3.72 2.00
C PRO A 96 8.77 4.36 3.38
N ASN A 97 9.38 5.53 3.60
CA ASN A 97 9.05 6.32 4.78
C ASN A 97 7.58 6.79 4.67
N HIS A 98 6.72 6.20 5.50
CA HIS A 98 5.27 6.43 5.46
C HIS A 98 4.87 7.88 5.73
N LEU A 99 5.71 8.64 6.44
CA LEU A 99 5.48 10.07 6.68
C LEU A 99 5.65 10.92 5.41
N ASN A 100 6.44 10.44 4.44
CA ASN A 100 6.78 11.18 3.22
C ASN A 100 5.96 10.76 1.99
N ILE A 101 5.00 9.84 2.12
CA ILE A 101 4.20 9.38 0.96
C ILE A 101 3.27 10.49 0.44
N GLY A 102 2.72 11.33 1.33
CA GLY A 102 1.95 12.51 0.94
C GLY A 102 0.74 12.23 0.04
N GLY A 103 -0.04 11.21 0.32
CA GLY A 103 -1.27 10.88 -0.40
C GLY A 103 -1.13 9.80 -1.49
N TYR A 104 -0.01 9.69 -2.18
CA TYR A 104 0.22 8.62 -3.17
C TYR A 104 1.72 8.41 -3.41
N LYS A 105 2.07 7.23 -3.91
CA LYS A 105 3.42 6.93 -4.38
C LYS A 105 3.39 5.73 -5.32
N SER A 106 4.02 5.87 -6.51
CA SER A 106 4.24 4.74 -7.41
C SER A 106 5.36 3.84 -6.89
N SER A 107 5.27 2.52 -7.15
CA SER A 107 6.38 1.58 -6.98
C SER A 107 7.54 1.93 -7.91
N ASP A 108 8.74 1.48 -7.57
CA ASP A 108 9.94 1.76 -8.40
C ASP A 108 9.84 1.10 -9.79
N ASP A 109 9.20 -0.07 -9.88
CA ASP A 109 8.92 -0.81 -11.12
C ASP A 109 7.71 -0.27 -11.90
N LYS A 110 6.97 0.71 -11.35
CA LYS A 110 5.76 1.28 -11.94
C LYS A 110 4.60 0.29 -12.16
N GLU A 111 4.58 -0.80 -11.44
CA GLU A 111 3.47 -1.76 -11.53
C GLU A 111 2.24 -1.32 -10.75
N ASN A 112 2.42 -0.54 -9.68
CA ASN A 112 1.33 -0.11 -8.82
C ASN A 112 1.55 1.24 -8.15
N CYS A 113 0.45 1.95 -7.88
CA CYS A 113 0.42 3.23 -7.18
C CYS A 113 -0.74 3.25 -6.19
N PRO A 114 -0.51 2.92 -4.90
CA PRO A 114 -1.50 3.14 -3.86
C PRO A 114 -1.76 4.63 -3.65
N ILE A 115 -3.03 5.01 -3.68
CA ILE A 115 -3.56 6.36 -3.48
C ILE A 115 -4.31 6.37 -2.15
N PHE A 116 -3.93 7.28 -1.25
CA PHE A 116 -4.49 7.41 0.09
C PHE A 116 -5.30 8.70 0.18
N VAL A 117 -6.58 8.55 0.45
CA VAL A 117 -7.53 9.66 0.57
C VAL A 117 -8.09 9.71 1.99
N THR A 118 -8.16 10.90 2.58
CA THR A 118 -8.91 11.16 3.82
C THR A 118 -10.16 11.96 3.45
N TYR A 119 -11.34 11.35 3.59
CA TYR A 119 -12.61 11.89 3.10
C TYR A 119 -13.05 13.15 3.86
N LYS A 120 -12.90 13.15 5.19
CA LYS A 120 -13.15 14.34 6.02
C LYS A 120 -11.86 14.73 6.71
N LYS A 121 -11.26 15.83 6.28
CA LYS A 121 -10.11 16.44 6.96
C LYS A 121 -10.59 17.23 8.17
N SER A 122 -9.74 17.35 9.21
CA SER A 122 -10.10 18.14 10.40
C SER A 122 -10.22 19.63 10.05
N GLU A 123 -11.10 20.35 10.74
CA GLU A 123 -11.34 21.79 10.51
C GLU A 123 -10.11 22.66 10.82
N ASP A 124 -9.15 22.14 11.59
CA ASP A 124 -7.91 22.83 11.99
C ASP A 124 -6.81 22.88 10.91
N ILE A 125 -7.05 22.28 9.73
CA ILE A 125 -6.09 22.33 8.63
C ILE A 125 -6.19 23.67 7.92
N ALA A 126 -5.03 24.33 7.69
CA ALA A 126 -4.96 25.59 6.98
C ALA A 126 -5.69 25.52 5.62
N ASP A 127 -6.48 26.55 5.30
CA ASP A 127 -7.32 26.64 4.10
C ASP A 127 -6.55 26.37 2.78
N THR A 128 -5.24 26.59 2.78
CA THR A 128 -4.34 26.33 1.63
C THR A 128 -4.11 24.85 1.34
N ILE A 129 -4.50 23.93 2.26
CA ILE A 129 -4.34 22.48 2.13
C ILE A 129 -5.70 21.77 2.06
N LYS A 130 -6.78 22.54 2.12
CA LYS A 130 -8.16 22.07 2.15
C LYS A 130 -8.70 21.73 0.75
N TYR A 131 -7.92 20.91 -0.01
CA TYR A 131 -8.50 20.23 -1.17
C TYR A 131 -9.37 19.10 -0.63
N GLU A 132 -10.66 19.21 -0.85
CA GLU A 132 -11.62 18.19 -0.41
C GLU A 132 -11.74 17.18 -1.55
N ASP A 133 -11.06 16.03 -1.39
CA ASP A 133 -11.36 14.87 -2.22
C ASP A 133 -12.81 14.46 -1.97
N GLU A 134 -13.63 14.35 -3.00
CA GLU A 134 -15.07 14.15 -2.89
C GLU A 134 -15.57 13.05 -3.82
N PHE A 135 -16.46 12.20 -3.31
CA PHE A 135 -17.24 11.29 -4.17
C PHE A 135 -18.36 12.08 -4.86
N ILE A 136 -18.21 12.30 -6.16
CA ILE A 136 -19.26 12.92 -6.99
C ILE A 136 -20.47 11.97 -7.09
N ASN A 137 -20.20 10.67 -7.14
CA ASN A 137 -21.21 9.61 -7.11
C ASN A 137 -20.59 8.28 -6.63
N ASN A 138 -21.33 7.18 -6.69
CA ASN A 138 -20.88 5.87 -6.18
C ASN A 138 -19.67 5.26 -6.90
N VAL A 139 -19.28 5.79 -8.05
CA VAL A 139 -18.19 5.26 -8.89
C VAL A 139 -17.16 6.31 -9.29
N THR A 140 -17.39 7.59 -8.96
CA THR A 140 -16.52 8.69 -9.37
C THR A 140 -16.03 9.45 -8.15
N LEU A 141 -14.71 9.51 -8.00
CA LEU A 141 -14.01 10.28 -6.97
C LEU A 141 -13.31 11.47 -7.64
N GLN A 142 -13.62 12.69 -7.21
CA GLN A 142 -12.79 13.86 -7.47
C GLN A 142 -11.59 13.82 -6.52
N TRP A 143 -10.38 13.84 -7.07
CA TRP A 143 -9.16 13.70 -6.30
C TRP A 143 -8.15 14.78 -6.67
N PHE A 144 -7.46 15.30 -5.66
CA PHE A 144 -6.42 16.31 -5.83
C PHE A 144 -5.03 15.72 -5.62
N SER A 145 -4.12 16.05 -6.52
CA SER A 145 -2.72 15.69 -6.40
C SER A 145 -2.01 16.47 -5.27
N LYS A 146 -0.75 16.17 -5.04
CA LYS A 146 0.07 16.92 -4.09
C LYS A 146 0.23 18.39 -4.52
N PRO A 147 0.33 19.33 -3.57
CA PRO A 147 0.60 20.73 -3.88
C PRO A 147 1.83 20.91 -4.78
N GLY A 148 1.75 21.87 -5.71
CA GLY A 148 2.84 22.18 -6.65
C GLY A 148 3.01 21.18 -7.79
N ARG A 149 2.06 20.28 -8.01
CA ARG A 149 2.02 19.39 -9.18
C ARG A 149 1.21 20.02 -10.31
N THR A 150 1.65 19.71 -11.52
CA THR A 150 0.93 20.03 -12.77
C THR A 150 0.64 18.75 -13.53
N LEU A 151 -0.19 18.78 -14.56
CA LEU A 151 -0.45 17.64 -15.43
C LEU A 151 0.83 17.09 -16.11
N LYS A 152 1.90 17.93 -16.18
CA LYS A 152 3.21 17.56 -16.75
C LYS A 152 4.22 17.06 -15.70
N SER A 153 3.86 17.03 -14.43
CA SER A 153 4.73 16.47 -13.41
C SER A 153 4.87 14.97 -13.61
N ASN A 154 6.07 14.41 -13.52
CA ASN A 154 6.35 13.00 -13.83
C ASN A 154 5.43 12.03 -13.09
N ASP A 155 5.21 12.26 -11.79
CA ASP A 155 4.35 11.42 -10.96
C ASP A 155 2.87 11.52 -11.33
N ILE A 156 2.41 12.66 -11.87
CA ILE A 156 1.04 12.85 -12.39
C ILE A 156 0.91 12.25 -13.78
N ASP A 157 1.89 12.46 -14.66
CA ASP A 157 1.90 11.85 -15.99
C ASP A 157 1.86 10.31 -15.92
N GLU A 158 2.59 9.71 -14.97
CA GLU A 158 2.53 8.27 -14.69
C GLU A 158 1.10 7.82 -14.31
N ILE A 159 0.41 8.57 -13.44
CA ILE A 159 -0.97 8.27 -13.03
C ILE A 159 -1.93 8.42 -14.22
N ILE A 160 -1.83 9.50 -14.97
CA ILE A 160 -2.69 9.77 -16.14
C ILE A 160 -2.54 8.67 -17.19
N ASN A 161 -1.33 8.16 -17.40
CA ASN A 161 -1.02 7.14 -18.37
C ASN A 161 -1.07 5.70 -17.80
N SER A 162 -1.58 5.52 -16.59
CA SER A 162 -1.61 4.24 -15.88
C SER A 162 -2.26 3.10 -16.68
N GLU A 163 -3.34 3.37 -17.41
CA GLU A 163 -3.98 2.36 -18.27
C GLU A 163 -3.08 1.91 -19.43
N THR A 164 -2.34 2.85 -20.02
CA THR A 164 -1.43 2.55 -21.13
C THR A 164 -0.19 1.76 -20.66
N THR A 165 0.28 2.06 -19.47
CA THR A 165 1.44 1.40 -18.85
C THR A 165 1.08 0.15 -18.07
N ASN A 166 -0.21 -0.15 -17.92
CA ASN A 166 -0.76 -1.20 -17.03
C ASN A 166 -0.39 -1.00 -15.55
N MET A 167 -0.08 0.22 -15.13
CA MET A 167 0.12 0.54 -13.73
C MET A 167 -1.22 0.52 -12.99
N ARG A 168 -1.32 -0.26 -11.92
CA ARG A 168 -2.53 -0.33 -11.11
C ARG A 168 -2.60 0.85 -10.14
N LEU A 169 -3.70 1.59 -10.17
CA LEU A 169 -4.02 2.62 -9.18
C LEU A 169 -4.96 2.00 -8.13
N LEU A 170 -4.54 1.99 -6.86
CA LEU A 170 -5.28 1.33 -5.77
C LEU A 170 -5.79 2.37 -4.77
N LEU A 171 -7.10 2.43 -4.56
CA LEU A 171 -7.71 3.39 -3.65
C LEU A 171 -7.77 2.86 -2.22
N PHE A 172 -7.15 3.61 -1.31
CA PHE A 172 -7.24 3.42 0.13
C PHE A 172 -7.84 4.65 0.77
N LEU A 173 -9.02 4.48 1.38
CA LEU A 173 -9.78 5.57 1.96
C LEU A 173 -9.77 5.51 3.48
N LYS A 174 -9.61 6.66 4.10
CA LYS A 174 -9.80 6.93 5.51
C LYS A 174 -11.00 7.85 5.69
N LYS A 175 -11.91 7.57 6.62
CA LYS A 175 -13.11 8.39 6.78
C LYS A 175 -12.81 9.78 7.31
N ASN A 176 -11.87 9.86 8.27
CA ASN A 176 -11.43 11.12 8.87
C ASN A 176 -10.06 10.93 9.56
N ASP A 177 -9.45 12.02 9.99
CA ASP A 177 -8.12 12.01 10.62
C ASP A 177 -8.08 11.32 11.99
N ASN A 178 -9.22 11.19 12.69
CA ASN A 178 -9.31 10.53 13.99
C ASN A 178 -9.36 8.98 13.88
N GLU A 179 -9.41 8.43 12.67
CA GLU A 179 -9.61 7.00 12.42
C GLU A 179 -8.29 6.18 12.43
N GLY A 180 -7.37 6.45 13.31
CA GLY A 180 -6.14 5.65 13.44
C GLY A 180 -5.25 5.70 12.17
N ILE A 181 -4.40 4.68 11.96
CA ILE A 181 -3.39 4.62 10.88
C ILE A 181 -3.83 3.77 9.67
N GLU A 182 -4.96 3.09 9.77
CA GLU A 182 -5.47 2.17 8.75
C GLU A 182 -6.39 2.88 7.76
N SER A 183 -6.45 2.36 6.54
CA SER A 183 -7.34 2.83 5.47
C SER A 183 -8.09 1.65 4.86
N TYR A 184 -9.35 1.87 4.47
CA TYR A 184 -10.17 0.89 3.77
C TYR A 184 -9.74 0.75 2.32
N PHE A 185 -9.50 -0.46 1.85
CA PHE A 185 -9.31 -0.71 0.43
C PHE A 185 -10.65 -0.65 -0.30
N LEU A 186 -10.79 0.23 -1.29
CA LEU A 186 -12.04 0.36 -2.06
C LEU A 186 -11.98 -0.27 -3.44
N GLY A 187 -10.80 -0.50 -3.99
CA GLY A 187 -10.62 -1.13 -5.29
C GLY A 187 -9.59 -0.43 -6.16
N ASP A 188 -9.53 -0.83 -7.41
CA ASP A 188 -8.68 -0.21 -8.42
C ASP A 188 -9.39 1.00 -9.02
N LEU A 189 -8.60 2.00 -9.44
CA LEU A 189 -9.07 3.22 -10.09
C LEU A 189 -8.65 3.25 -11.55
N THR A 190 -9.44 3.94 -12.34
CA THR A 190 -9.09 4.43 -13.68
C THR A 190 -9.16 5.96 -13.71
N VAL A 191 -8.36 6.60 -14.55
CA VAL A 191 -8.35 8.05 -14.69
C VAL A 191 -9.32 8.45 -15.79
N ASP A 192 -10.28 9.31 -15.45
CA ASP A 192 -11.10 9.98 -16.44
C ASP A 192 -10.32 11.16 -17.05
N LYS A 193 -9.76 10.95 -18.25
CA LYS A 193 -8.90 11.94 -18.92
C LYS A 193 -9.67 13.17 -19.41
N GLU A 194 -10.99 13.09 -19.53
CA GLU A 194 -11.82 14.21 -20.01
C GLU A 194 -12.04 15.26 -18.90
N THR A 195 -11.83 14.90 -17.65
CA THR A 195 -12.07 15.75 -16.47
C THR A 195 -10.79 16.29 -15.82
N LEU A 196 -9.63 16.14 -16.48
CA LEU A 196 -8.35 16.61 -15.94
C LEU A 196 -8.25 18.13 -15.96
N GLU A 197 -7.99 18.73 -14.80
CA GLU A 197 -7.85 20.18 -14.65
C GLU A 197 -6.59 20.54 -13.84
N GLU A 198 -5.96 21.67 -14.19
CA GLU A 198 -4.94 22.31 -13.37
C GLU A 198 -5.58 23.47 -12.58
N ILE A 199 -5.63 23.33 -11.26
CA ILE A 199 -6.11 24.39 -10.38
C ILE A 199 -4.89 25.10 -9.80
N PHE A 200 -4.68 26.35 -10.22
CA PHE A 200 -3.66 27.21 -9.65
C PHE A 200 -4.25 27.96 -8.47
N ASP A 201 -3.83 27.60 -7.25
CA ASP A 201 -4.10 28.45 -6.11
C ASP A 201 -3.31 29.75 -6.29
N LYS A 202 -4.03 30.82 -6.55
CA LYS A 202 -3.45 32.18 -6.55
C LYS A 202 -3.19 32.52 -5.09
N GLY A 203 -2.12 31.98 -4.53
CA GLY A 203 -1.66 32.35 -3.20
C GLY A 203 -1.62 33.87 -3.05
N LYS A 204 -2.28 34.34 -2.01
CA LYS A 204 -2.18 35.72 -1.56
C LYS A 204 -0.81 36.02 -1.01
#